data_4efb4fdd71cdc04baa9496f1badfd9d0
#
_entry.id   4efb4fdd71cdc04baa9496f1badfd9d0
#
_cell.length_a   1.000
_cell.length_b   1.000
_cell.length_c   1.000
_cell.angle_alpha   90.00
_cell.angle_beta   90.00
_cell.angle_gamma   90.00
#
_symmetry.space_group_name_H-M   'P 1'
#
loop_
_entity.id
_entity.type
_entity.pdbx_description
1 polymer ?
#
loop_
_entity_poly.entity_id
_entity_poly.type
_entity_poly.pdbx_seq_one_letter_code
_entity_poly.pdbx_strand_id
1 'polypeptide(L)'
;MQPPCWNLLPAKPVRRLISTDDSASHRRPTAALSLVPQRIVLDTSVLIADPMSMHAFAGCAVVIPLTVVEELDGLKTRMDDVGRAARTALRNIEELRRRAGGSLAEPTPLSDDPESATLHIEVNGVQHDRLAEHGLDAVVPDNRIIGAAIGQSLIGPTCLVSNDAALRIKAAHLGLTADEHHPVARTIAERMMGWVTLEADAEAVDSLYQAGYVEADRVPGCEHLYNNNFVVVRNGSQSALARLHDGRLTLLDSNVPEAWGLRARNKEQRFALELLLDPDIAVIALDGRAGTGKTVMAVAAGLEQVVEHRRYERLAVYRPLVPVGRADVGFLPGGLEEKLDPWMSAIHDAIVALTQERSSRDARSLIEDLSDRGQLTLESVTFLRGRSLQGQFVVVDEAQNLEPTTLKTILTRIGEGTKVVFTGDTSQIDAP
;
A
#
# COMPACT_ATOMS: atom_id res chain seq x y z
N MET A 1 16.56 -5.75 13.42
CA MET A 1 15.16 -5.73 13.90
C MET A 1 14.76 -7.18 14.10
N GLN A 2 14.23 -7.54 15.27
CA GLN A 2 13.66 -8.87 15.48
C GLN A 2 12.37 -8.98 14.66
N PRO A 3 12.06 -10.13 14.04
CA PRO A 3 10.81 -10.31 13.30
C PRO A 3 9.60 -10.16 14.24
N PRO A 4 8.42 -9.76 13.71
CA PRO A 4 7.19 -9.70 14.50
C PRO A 4 6.91 -11.01 15.23
N CYS A 5 6.32 -10.97 16.41
CA CYS A 5 6.12 -12.14 17.26
C CYS A 5 5.30 -13.27 16.62
N TRP A 6 4.45 -12.98 15.63
CA TRP A 6 3.68 -13.98 14.87
C TRP A 6 4.44 -14.63 13.71
N ASN A 7 5.63 -14.10 13.33
CA ASN A 7 6.49 -14.70 12.29
C ASN A 7 7.43 -15.80 12.84
N LEU A 8 7.34 -16.12 14.11
CA LEU A 8 8.14 -17.19 14.77
C LEU A 8 7.60 -18.60 14.54
N LEU A 9 6.62 -18.78 13.65
CA LEU A 9 6.22 -20.12 13.22
C LEU A 9 7.35 -20.75 12.40
N PRO A 10 7.73 -22.01 12.68
CA PRO A 10 8.82 -22.66 11.98
C PRO A 10 8.50 -22.75 10.48
N ALA A 11 9.43 -22.24 9.66
CA ALA A 11 9.38 -22.43 8.21
C ALA A 11 9.20 -23.91 7.89
N LYS A 12 8.31 -24.23 6.94
CA LYS A 12 8.10 -25.61 6.45
C LYS A 12 9.46 -26.24 6.14
N PRO A 13 9.74 -27.46 6.61
CA PRO A 13 11.00 -28.11 6.34
C PRO A 13 11.14 -28.35 4.83
N VAL A 14 12.16 -27.77 4.24
CA VAL A 14 12.61 -28.07 2.86
C VAL A 14 12.89 -29.57 2.82
N ARG A 15 12.13 -30.33 2.02
CA ARG A 15 12.39 -31.72 1.73
C ARG A 15 13.75 -31.82 1.03
N ARG A 16 14.80 -32.13 1.79
CA ARG A 16 16.03 -32.69 1.24
C ARG A 16 15.74 -34.14 0.87
N LEU A 17 15.81 -34.42 -0.41
CA LEU A 17 16.01 -35.79 -0.91
C LEU A 17 17.37 -36.29 -0.41
N ILE A 18 17.35 -37.24 0.51
CA ILE A 18 18.51 -38.03 0.86
C ILE A 18 18.16 -39.50 0.57
N SER A 19 19.02 -40.11 -0.23
CA SER A 19 19.04 -41.51 -0.60
C SER A 19 19.05 -42.46 0.60
N THR A 20 18.43 -43.59 0.36
CA THR A 20 18.41 -44.83 1.14
C THR A 20 19.77 -45.24 1.67
N ASP A 21 19.90 -45.56 2.96
CA ASP A 21 20.43 -46.83 3.38
C ASP A 21 20.00 -47.26 4.81
N ASP A 22 19.96 -48.57 5.00
CA ASP A 22 19.38 -49.36 6.07
C ASP A 22 20.05 -49.23 7.44
N SER A 23 19.30 -49.36 8.52
CA SER A 23 19.36 -50.39 9.54
C SER A 23 18.82 -49.94 10.91
N ALA A 24 17.79 -50.68 11.35
CA ALA A 24 17.44 -51.16 12.68
C ALA A 24 17.33 -50.24 13.92
N SER A 25 16.08 -50.28 14.45
CA SER A 25 15.69 -50.36 15.86
C SER A 25 15.90 -49.12 16.77
N HIS A 26 14.82 -48.48 17.08
CA HIS A 26 14.19 -48.26 18.42
C HIS A 26 13.05 -47.25 18.28
N ARG A 27 11.84 -47.74 18.20
CA ARG A 27 10.62 -46.91 18.30
C ARG A 27 10.52 -46.35 19.73
N ARG A 28 10.71 -45.04 19.86
CA ARG A 28 10.08 -44.23 20.92
C ARG A 28 8.81 -43.62 20.37
N PRO A 29 7.68 -43.63 21.06
CA PRO A 29 6.49 -42.95 20.63
C PRO A 29 6.77 -41.43 20.71
N THR A 30 6.87 -40.78 19.56
CA THR A 30 6.82 -39.33 19.48
C THR A 30 5.39 -38.92 19.84
N ALA A 31 5.18 -38.55 21.10
CA ALA A 31 4.00 -37.81 21.45
C ALA A 31 3.98 -36.57 20.58
N ALA A 32 2.95 -36.45 19.75
CA ALA A 32 2.64 -35.19 19.03
C ALA A 32 2.38 -34.18 20.16
N LEU A 33 3.35 -33.31 20.42
CA LEU A 33 3.14 -32.07 21.13
C LEU A 33 2.08 -31.31 20.32
N SER A 34 0.85 -31.28 20.79
CA SER A 34 -0.17 -30.37 20.33
C SER A 34 0.38 -28.96 20.62
N LEU A 35 0.97 -28.33 19.64
CA LEU A 35 1.40 -26.94 19.73
C LEU A 35 0.13 -26.11 19.98
N VAL A 36 0.00 -25.56 21.18
CA VAL A 36 -1.06 -24.59 21.50
C VAL A 36 -0.87 -23.42 20.55
N PRO A 37 -1.87 -23.06 19.76
CA PRO A 37 -1.73 -21.96 18.79
C PRO A 37 -1.40 -20.67 19.52
N GLN A 38 -0.53 -19.85 18.92
CA GLN A 38 -0.23 -18.52 19.44
C GLN A 38 -1.51 -17.69 19.51
N ARG A 39 -1.68 -16.97 20.60
CA ARG A 39 -2.84 -16.11 20.85
C ARG A 39 -2.50 -14.67 20.50
N ILE A 40 -3.34 -14.04 19.71
CA ILE A 40 -3.15 -12.66 19.27
C ILE A 40 -4.29 -11.83 19.83
N VAL A 41 -3.98 -10.95 20.78
CA VAL A 41 -4.98 -10.01 21.35
C VAL A 41 -4.92 -8.72 20.53
N LEU A 42 -6.04 -8.35 19.90
CA LEU A 42 -6.13 -7.15 19.06
C LEU A 42 -6.68 -5.96 19.86
N ASP A 43 -6.02 -4.83 19.67
CA ASP A 43 -6.47 -3.53 20.15
C ASP A 43 -7.38 -2.83 19.11
N THR A 44 -8.17 -1.86 19.56
CA THR A 44 -9.06 -1.03 18.74
C THR A 44 -8.33 -0.30 17.61
N SER A 45 -7.13 0.23 17.88
CA SER A 45 -6.32 0.94 16.89
C SER A 45 -5.97 0.10 15.67
N VAL A 46 -5.82 -1.21 15.86
CA VAL A 46 -5.54 -2.18 14.78
C VAL A 46 -6.75 -2.34 13.87
N LEU A 47 -7.94 -2.54 14.44
CA LEU A 47 -9.19 -2.72 13.69
C LEU A 47 -9.66 -1.43 13.02
N ILE A 48 -9.28 -0.26 13.54
CA ILE A 48 -9.51 1.03 12.88
C ILE A 48 -8.56 1.22 11.69
N ALA A 49 -7.27 0.86 11.85
CA ALA A 49 -6.30 0.97 10.77
C ALA A 49 -6.58 -0.05 9.64
N ASP A 50 -6.98 -1.27 10.02
CA ASP A 50 -7.31 -2.35 9.08
C ASP A 50 -8.47 -3.21 9.62
N PRO A 51 -9.72 -2.95 9.17
CA PRO A 51 -10.90 -3.73 9.58
C PRO A 51 -10.86 -5.22 9.21
N MET A 52 -9.91 -5.64 8.35
CA MET A 52 -9.70 -7.03 7.97
C MET A 52 -8.51 -7.69 8.68
N SER A 53 -7.82 -6.96 9.56
CA SER A 53 -6.60 -7.41 10.27
C SER A 53 -6.76 -8.74 10.99
N MET A 54 -7.97 -9.10 11.44
CA MET A 54 -8.25 -10.39 12.07
C MET A 54 -7.85 -11.60 11.19
N HIS A 55 -7.84 -11.45 9.87
CA HIS A 55 -7.46 -12.49 8.91
C HIS A 55 -5.93 -12.57 8.66
N ALA A 56 -5.15 -11.62 9.19
CA ALA A 56 -3.71 -11.55 8.93
C ALA A 56 -2.87 -12.57 9.74
N PHE A 57 -3.47 -13.29 10.69
CA PHE A 57 -2.78 -14.13 11.68
C PHE A 57 -3.07 -15.63 11.46
N ALA A 58 -2.75 -16.14 10.28
CA ALA A 58 -3.00 -17.54 9.92
C ALA A 58 -2.44 -18.52 10.98
N GLY A 59 -3.22 -19.53 11.32
CA GLY A 59 -2.87 -20.53 12.34
C GLY A 59 -2.88 -20.03 13.79
N CYS A 60 -3.22 -18.77 14.06
CA CYS A 60 -3.29 -18.20 15.40
C CYS A 60 -4.73 -18.15 15.94
N ALA A 61 -4.85 -18.04 17.26
CA ALA A 61 -6.10 -17.75 17.93
C ALA A 61 -6.22 -16.23 18.15
N VAL A 62 -7.01 -15.55 17.33
CA VAL A 62 -7.29 -14.11 17.45
C VAL A 62 -8.32 -13.90 18.57
N VAL A 63 -8.01 -12.99 19.47
CA VAL A 63 -8.82 -12.64 20.63
C VAL A 63 -9.16 -11.14 20.54
N ILE A 64 -10.44 -10.84 20.58
CA ILE A 64 -10.92 -9.46 20.68
C ILE A 64 -11.52 -9.28 22.08
N PRO A 65 -10.90 -8.46 22.96
CA PRO A 65 -11.50 -8.10 24.24
C PRO A 65 -12.85 -7.40 24.03
N LEU A 66 -13.82 -7.63 24.91
CA LEU A 66 -15.12 -6.98 24.83
C LEU A 66 -14.98 -5.44 24.84
N THR A 67 -14.01 -4.92 25.57
CA THR A 67 -13.69 -3.49 25.60
C THR A 67 -13.43 -2.92 24.19
N VAL A 68 -12.76 -3.66 23.33
CA VAL A 68 -12.51 -3.26 21.94
C VAL A 68 -13.82 -3.16 21.14
N VAL A 69 -14.75 -4.10 21.36
CA VAL A 69 -16.09 -4.03 20.73
C VAL A 69 -16.87 -2.83 21.23
N GLU A 70 -16.80 -2.51 22.53
CA GLU A 70 -17.43 -1.33 23.13
C GLU A 70 -16.86 -0.02 22.55
N GLU A 71 -15.54 0.07 22.39
CA GLU A 71 -14.88 1.23 21.79
C GLU A 71 -15.26 1.41 20.31
N LEU A 72 -15.26 0.33 19.54
CA LEU A 72 -15.71 0.36 18.13
C LEU A 72 -17.17 0.83 18.04
N ASP A 73 -18.03 0.38 18.98
CA ASP A 73 -19.43 0.80 19.04
C ASP A 73 -19.56 2.30 19.33
N GLY A 74 -18.75 2.83 20.23
CA GLY A 74 -18.68 4.28 20.49
C GLY A 74 -18.21 5.09 19.27
N LEU A 75 -17.26 4.56 18.50
CA LEU A 75 -16.68 5.22 17.33
C LEU A 75 -17.58 5.16 16.08
N LYS A 76 -18.51 4.21 15.98
CA LYS A 76 -19.35 3.98 14.77
C LYS A 76 -20.19 5.20 14.34
N THR A 77 -20.48 6.11 15.28
CA THR A 77 -21.31 7.30 15.04
C THR A 77 -20.55 8.42 14.32
N ARG A 78 -19.23 8.37 14.29
CA ARG A 78 -18.40 9.34 13.60
C ARG A 78 -18.62 9.28 12.08
N MET A 79 -18.57 10.44 11.42
CA MET A 79 -18.80 10.57 9.97
C MET A 79 -17.50 10.52 9.15
N ASP A 80 -16.35 10.38 9.82
CA ASP A 80 -15.02 10.28 9.23
C ASP A 80 -14.59 8.82 8.91
N ASP A 81 -13.33 8.65 8.49
CA ASP A 81 -12.75 7.35 8.17
C ASP A 81 -12.69 6.41 9.37
N VAL A 82 -12.45 6.96 10.58
CA VAL A 82 -12.47 6.19 11.83
C VAL A 82 -13.85 5.56 12.06
N GLY A 83 -14.93 6.34 11.92
CA GLY A 83 -16.28 5.80 12.06
C GLY A 83 -16.65 4.79 10.96
N ARG A 84 -16.11 4.96 9.74
CA ARG A 84 -16.29 4.00 8.65
C ARG A 84 -15.57 2.68 8.95
N ALA A 85 -14.32 2.76 9.40
CA ALA A 85 -13.53 1.58 9.80
C ALA A 85 -14.21 0.83 10.95
N ALA A 86 -14.66 1.53 11.99
CA ALA A 86 -15.38 0.95 13.11
C ALA A 86 -16.65 0.21 12.67
N ARG A 87 -17.47 0.82 11.80
CA ARG A 87 -18.68 0.15 11.24
C ARG A 87 -18.32 -1.08 10.42
N THR A 88 -17.20 -1.05 9.68
CA THR A 88 -16.75 -2.19 8.87
C THR A 88 -16.26 -3.32 9.76
N ALA A 89 -15.42 -3.04 10.77
CA ALA A 89 -14.94 -4.03 11.73
C ALA A 89 -16.09 -4.70 12.48
N LEU A 90 -17.05 -3.92 13.01
CA LEU A 90 -18.24 -4.45 13.68
C LEU A 90 -19.09 -5.32 12.76
N ARG A 91 -19.24 -4.96 11.49
CA ARG A 91 -19.98 -5.77 10.52
C ARG A 91 -19.30 -7.11 10.26
N ASN A 92 -17.99 -7.13 10.14
CA ASN A 92 -17.21 -8.35 9.92
C ASN A 92 -17.33 -9.29 11.14
N ILE A 93 -17.24 -8.74 12.35
CA ILE A 93 -17.41 -9.49 13.61
C ILE A 93 -18.85 -10.07 13.70
N GLU A 94 -19.86 -9.25 13.36
CA GLU A 94 -21.27 -9.67 13.40
C GLU A 94 -21.59 -10.73 12.32
N GLU A 95 -20.98 -10.66 11.17
CA GLU A 95 -21.12 -11.67 10.14
C GLU A 95 -20.53 -13.00 10.58
N LEU A 96 -19.33 -12.98 11.19
CA LEU A 96 -18.73 -14.16 11.78
C LEU A 96 -19.59 -14.74 12.90
N ARG A 97 -20.13 -13.89 13.80
CA ARG A 97 -21.03 -14.30 14.88
C ARG A 97 -22.26 -15.05 14.33
N ARG A 98 -22.85 -14.57 13.25
CA ARG A 98 -24.01 -15.24 12.59
C ARG A 98 -23.60 -16.59 12.01
N ARG A 99 -22.46 -16.70 11.37
CA ARG A 99 -21.90 -17.97 10.85
C ARG A 99 -21.62 -18.96 11.97
N ALA A 100 -21.19 -18.50 13.14
CA ALA A 100 -20.91 -19.29 14.32
C ALA A 100 -22.15 -19.73 15.14
N GLY A 101 -23.36 -19.53 14.60
CA GLY A 101 -24.59 -19.93 15.31
C GLY A 101 -25.02 -18.95 16.42
N GLY A 102 -24.51 -17.72 16.43
CA GLY A 102 -24.98 -16.64 17.29
C GLY A 102 -24.06 -16.27 18.45
N SER A 103 -22.93 -16.97 18.65
CA SER A 103 -21.95 -16.67 19.71
C SER A 103 -20.52 -16.72 19.16
N LEU A 104 -19.65 -15.89 19.71
CA LEU A 104 -18.18 -15.90 19.51
C LEU A 104 -17.44 -16.10 20.84
N ALA A 105 -18.08 -16.73 21.81
CA ALA A 105 -17.43 -17.08 23.08
C ALA A 105 -16.36 -18.18 22.92
N GLU A 106 -16.53 -19.02 21.90
CA GLU A 106 -15.58 -20.07 21.55
C GLU A 106 -14.81 -19.70 20.26
N PRO A 107 -13.55 -20.17 20.11
CA PRO A 107 -12.76 -19.93 18.93
C PRO A 107 -13.47 -20.42 17.65
N THR A 108 -13.81 -19.50 16.77
CA THR A 108 -14.52 -19.73 15.51
C THR A 108 -13.58 -19.51 14.33
N PRO A 109 -13.45 -20.47 13.37
CA PRO A 109 -12.62 -20.30 12.18
C PRO A 109 -13.07 -19.09 11.33
N LEU A 110 -12.11 -18.29 10.89
CA LEU A 110 -12.37 -17.11 10.04
C LEU A 110 -12.71 -17.48 8.59
N SER A 111 -12.25 -18.62 8.11
CA SER A 111 -12.57 -19.18 6.80
C SER A 111 -12.59 -20.70 6.83
N ASP A 112 -12.97 -21.32 5.70
CA ASP A 112 -13.00 -22.79 5.53
C ASP A 112 -11.60 -23.40 5.34
N ASP A 113 -10.54 -22.58 5.27
CA ASP A 113 -9.15 -23.04 5.19
C ASP A 113 -8.72 -23.61 6.56
N PRO A 114 -8.23 -24.85 6.63
CA PRO A 114 -7.73 -25.45 7.88
C PRO A 114 -6.57 -24.69 8.55
N GLU A 115 -5.81 -23.92 7.79
CA GLU A 115 -4.73 -23.07 8.31
C GLU A 115 -5.25 -21.65 8.67
N SER A 116 -6.54 -21.39 8.55
CA SER A 116 -7.15 -20.11 8.91
C SER A 116 -6.97 -19.79 10.39
N ALA A 117 -6.92 -18.50 10.72
CA ALA A 117 -7.03 -18.07 12.10
C ALA A 117 -8.42 -18.41 12.67
N THR A 118 -8.48 -18.56 14.00
CA THR A 118 -9.75 -18.58 14.72
C THR A 118 -9.96 -17.25 15.44
N LEU A 119 -11.20 -16.84 15.66
CA LEU A 119 -11.53 -15.65 16.43
C LEU A 119 -12.52 -15.98 17.55
N HIS A 120 -12.29 -15.40 18.74
CA HIS A 120 -13.27 -15.35 19.79
C HIS A 120 -13.27 -13.99 20.50
N ILE A 121 -14.38 -13.65 21.17
CA ILE A 121 -14.52 -12.43 21.97
C ILE A 121 -14.31 -12.80 23.43
N GLU A 122 -13.31 -12.16 24.07
CA GLU A 122 -13.00 -12.35 25.48
C GLU A 122 -13.82 -11.39 26.34
N VAL A 123 -14.66 -11.94 27.20
CA VAL A 123 -15.58 -11.15 28.04
C VAL A 123 -15.08 -11.09 29.49
N ASN A 124 -14.59 -12.24 30.02
CA ASN A 124 -14.37 -12.45 31.46
C ASN A 124 -12.89 -12.60 31.85
N GLY A 125 -11.98 -12.67 30.90
CA GLY A 125 -10.56 -12.99 31.12
C GLY A 125 -9.70 -11.85 31.62
N VAL A 126 -10.28 -10.69 31.93
CA VAL A 126 -9.52 -9.51 32.41
C VAL A 126 -8.97 -9.80 33.82
N GLN A 127 -7.65 -9.74 33.94
CA GLN A 127 -6.94 -10.03 35.20
C GLN A 127 -6.85 -8.77 36.10
N HIS A 128 -7.93 -8.42 36.78
CA HIS A 128 -8.05 -7.20 37.58
C HIS A 128 -7.00 -7.14 38.71
N ASP A 129 -6.73 -8.24 39.39
CA ASP A 129 -5.77 -8.29 40.51
C ASP A 129 -4.34 -8.01 39.99
N ARG A 130 -4.00 -8.58 38.85
CA ARG A 130 -2.69 -8.35 38.19
C ARG A 130 -2.50 -6.89 37.74
N LEU A 131 -3.56 -6.26 37.24
CA LEU A 131 -3.52 -4.84 36.92
C LEU A 131 -3.29 -3.99 38.18
N ALA A 132 -4.01 -4.28 39.26
CA ALA A 132 -3.88 -3.56 40.52
C ALA A 132 -2.50 -3.71 41.17
N GLU A 133 -1.85 -4.87 41.11
CA GLU A 133 -0.48 -5.13 41.55
C GLU A 133 0.53 -4.17 40.91
N HIS A 134 0.27 -3.73 39.66
CA HIS A 134 1.12 -2.80 38.90
C HIS A 134 0.58 -1.37 38.90
N GLY A 135 -0.42 -1.05 39.74
CA GLY A 135 -0.98 0.29 39.84
C GLY A 135 -1.82 0.74 38.62
N LEU A 136 -2.28 -0.21 37.80
CA LEU A 136 -3.12 0.05 36.64
C LEU A 136 -4.60 -0.06 37.02
N ASP A 137 -5.34 1.02 36.79
CA ASP A 137 -6.78 1.05 37.05
C ASP A 137 -7.53 0.35 35.89
N ALA A 138 -8.33 -0.68 36.20
CA ALA A 138 -9.16 -1.40 35.27
C ALA A 138 -10.37 -0.60 34.73
N VAL A 139 -10.62 0.61 35.25
CA VAL A 139 -11.60 1.54 34.68
C VAL A 139 -11.12 2.09 33.33
N VAL A 140 -9.79 2.20 33.12
CA VAL A 140 -9.20 2.67 31.85
C VAL A 140 -9.31 1.56 30.81
N PRO A 141 -9.91 1.84 29.62
CA PRO A 141 -10.12 0.84 28.57
C PRO A 141 -8.83 0.13 28.15
N ASP A 142 -7.75 0.87 27.89
CA ASP A 142 -6.43 0.31 27.55
C ASP A 142 -5.95 -0.73 28.57
N ASN A 143 -6.12 -0.45 29.87
CA ASN A 143 -5.69 -1.34 30.91
C ASN A 143 -6.54 -2.62 30.92
N ARG A 144 -7.83 -2.55 30.57
CA ARG A 144 -8.69 -3.74 30.42
C ARG A 144 -8.21 -4.62 29.25
N ILE A 145 -7.77 -4.01 28.14
CA ILE A 145 -7.18 -4.73 27.00
C ILE A 145 -5.90 -5.46 27.45
N ILE A 146 -5.02 -4.78 28.19
CA ILE A 146 -3.83 -5.40 28.79
C ILE A 146 -4.23 -6.54 29.74
N GLY A 147 -5.23 -6.32 30.59
CA GLY A 147 -5.72 -7.34 31.52
C GLY A 147 -6.25 -8.59 30.81
N ALA A 148 -6.94 -8.43 29.68
CA ALA A 148 -7.34 -9.54 28.82
C ALA A 148 -6.13 -10.26 28.22
N ALA A 149 -5.11 -9.53 27.75
CA ALA A 149 -3.87 -10.12 27.22
C ALA A 149 -3.10 -10.90 28.29
N ILE A 150 -3.06 -10.42 29.56
CA ILE A 150 -2.50 -11.16 30.69
C ILE A 150 -3.29 -12.45 30.90
N GLY A 151 -4.65 -12.40 30.87
CA GLY A 151 -5.49 -13.57 30.99
C GLY A 151 -5.20 -14.61 29.90
N GLN A 152 -5.05 -14.20 28.67
CA GLN A 152 -4.71 -15.07 27.55
C GLN A 152 -3.29 -15.67 27.69
N SER A 153 -2.35 -14.94 28.27
CA SER A 153 -0.98 -15.43 28.50
C SER A 153 -0.89 -16.57 29.50
N LEU A 154 -1.89 -16.72 30.36
CA LEU A 154 -2.01 -17.87 31.28
C LEU A 154 -2.47 -19.15 30.55
N ILE A 155 -3.06 -19.02 29.37
CA ILE A 155 -3.57 -20.13 28.56
C ILE A 155 -2.50 -20.61 27.55
N GLY A 156 -1.71 -19.70 27.00
CA GLY A 156 -0.69 -20.03 26.01
C GLY A 156 0.15 -18.83 25.56
N PRO A 157 1.08 -19.04 24.63
CA PRO A 157 1.90 -17.97 24.09
C PRO A 157 1.02 -16.85 23.53
N THR A 158 1.20 -15.62 24.02
CA THR A 158 0.30 -14.50 23.72
C THR A 158 1.11 -13.29 23.25
N CYS A 159 0.61 -12.61 22.22
CA CYS A 159 1.10 -11.32 21.75
C CYS A 159 -0.07 -10.30 21.72
N LEU A 160 0.15 -9.14 22.33
CA LEU A 160 -0.76 -8.00 22.18
C LEU A 160 -0.34 -7.23 20.90
N VAL A 161 -1.29 -7.02 19.99
CA VAL A 161 -1.05 -6.26 18.78
C VAL A 161 -1.81 -4.94 18.85
N SER A 162 -1.07 -3.83 18.77
CA SER A 162 -1.63 -2.49 18.87
C SER A 162 -0.80 -1.49 18.07
N ASN A 163 -1.46 -0.51 17.44
CA ASN A 163 -0.79 0.62 16.81
C ASN A 163 -0.51 1.75 17.82
N ASP A 164 -1.08 1.69 19.03
CA ASP A 164 -0.76 2.61 20.11
C ASP A 164 0.56 2.25 20.78
N ALA A 165 1.55 3.12 20.62
CA ALA A 165 2.88 2.94 21.23
C ALA A 165 2.81 2.94 22.77
N ALA A 166 1.93 3.75 23.39
CA ALA A 166 1.81 3.79 24.85
C ALA A 166 1.25 2.48 25.40
N LEU A 167 0.27 1.88 24.71
CA LEU A 167 -0.28 0.58 25.07
C LEU A 167 0.78 -0.52 24.96
N ARG A 168 1.58 -0.52 23.88
CA ARG A 168 2.68 -1.50 23.72
C ARG A 168 3.75 -1.35 24.80
N ILE A 169 4.13 -0.11 25.16
CA ILE A 169 5.11 0.14 26.23
C ILE A 169 4.59 -0.38 27.58
N LYS A 170 3.32 -0.10 27.93
CA LYS A 170 2.68 -0.62 29.16
C LYS A 170 2.68 -2.15 29.18
N ALA A 171 2.28 -2.78 28.08
CA ALA A 171 2.23 -4.25 27.96
C ALA A 171 3.62 -4.87 28.11
N ALA A 172 4.64 -4.33 27.46
CA ALA A 172 6.03 -4.79 27.57
C ALA A 172 6.57 -4.65 29.01
N HIS A 173 6.22 -3.58 29.73
CA HIS A 173 6.58 -3.39 31.13
C HIS A 173 5.98 -4.49 32.05
N LEU A 174 4.84 -5.03 31.69
CA LEU A 174 4.18 -6.13 32.40
C LEU A 174 4.66 -7.53 31.95
N GLY A 175 5.70 -7.59 31.09
CA GLY A 175 6.26 -8.84 30.60
C GLY A 175 5.47 -9.50 29.47
N LEU A 176 4.48 -8.83 28.88
CA LEU A 176 3.78 -9.29 27.69
C LEU A 176 4.59 -9.01 26.43
N THR A 177 4.55 -9.93 25.48
CA THR A 177 4.98 -9.64 24.12
C THR A 177 3.98 -8.68 23.49
N ALA A 178 4.46 -7.56 22.93
CA ALA A 178 3.62 -6.58 22.27
C ALA A 178 4.25 -6.16 20.94
N ASP A 179 3.43 -6.04 19.88
CA ASP A 179 3.89 -5.71 18.54
C ASP A 179 2.93 -4.76 17.84
N GLU A 180 3.41 -4.12 16.78
CA GLU A 180 2.62 -3.24 15.94
C GLU A 180 2.01 -4.02 14.78
N HIS A 181 0.75 -3.69 14.43
CA HIS A 181 0.13 -4.26 13.24
C HIS A 181 0.67 -3.57 11.98
N HIS A 182 1.28 -4.37 11.13
CA HIS A 182 1.62 -3.93 9.78
C HIS A 182 0.57 -4.50 8.82
N PRO A 183 -0.33 -3.67 8.28
CA PRO A 183 -1.34 -4.15 7.34
C PRO A 183 -0.72 -4.92 6.18
N VAL A 184 -1.39 -5.99 5.74
CA VAL A 184 -0.96 -6.82 4.60
C VAL A 184 -0.74 -5.96 3.34
N ALA A 185 -1.45 -4.82 3.24
CA ALA A 185 -1.22 -3.82 2.20
C ALA A 185 0.22 -3.29 2.17
N ARG A 186 0.90 -3.17 3.33
CA ARG A 186 2.33 -2.80 3.38
C ARG A 186 3.22 -3.90 2.80
N THR A 187 2.90 -5.17 3.09
CA THR A 187 3.60 -6.32 2.53
C THR A 187 3.34 -6.47 1.02
N ILE A 188 2.14 -6.11 0.57
CA ILE A 188 1.81 -6.07 -0.87
C ILE A 188 2.54 -4.91 -1.55
N ALA A 189 2.56 -3.72 -0.95
CA ALA A 189 3.32 -2.58 -1.48
C ALA A 189 4.84 -2.83 -1.51
N GLU A 190 5.38 -3.53 -0.51
CA GLU A 190 6.78 -3.97 -0.49
C GLU A 190 7.07 -5.03 -1.57
N ARG A 191 6.08 -5.83 -1.97
CA ARG A 191 6.18 -6.83 -3.04
C ARG A 191 5.84 -6.27 -4.43
N MET A 192 5.08 -5.19 -4.51
CA MET A 192 4.70 -4.54 -5.76
C MET A 192 5.71 -3.46 -6.18
N MET A 193 6.99 -3.78 -6.17
CA MET A 193 7.97 -2.94 -6.84
C MET A 193 7.65 -2.95 -8.34
N GLY A 194 7.63 -1.79 -8.97
CA GLY A 194 7.35 -1.66 -10.41
C GLY A 194 8.41 -2.36 -11.27
N TRP A 195 9.56 -2.71 -10.68
CA TRP A 195 10.63 -3.45 -11.34
C TRP A 195 11.44 -4.30 -10.35
N VAL A 196 12.08 -5.35 -10.89
CA VAL A 196 12.96 -6.27 -10.14
C VAL A 196 14.20 -6.60 -10.95
N THR A 197 15.23 -7.13 -10.29
CA THR A 197 16.37 -7.76 -10.95
C THR A 197 16.31 -9.26 -10.75
N LEU A 198 16.35 -10.03 -11.82
CA LEU A 198 16.32 -11.49 -11.82
C LEU A 198 17.57 -12.03 -12.52
N GLU A 199 18.15 -13.09 -11.94
CA GLU A 199 19.22 -13.84 -12.57
C GLU A 199 18.63 -14.89 -13.50
N ALA A 200 19.19 -15.02 -14.72
CA ALA A 200 18.77 -15.97 -15.72
C ALA A 200 19.99 -16.65 -16.36
N ASP A 201 19.77 -17.71 -17.12
CA ASP A 201 20.82 -18.32 -17.92
C ASP A 201 21.21 -17.47 -19.15
N ALA A 202 22.34 -17.82 -19.78
CA ALA A 202 22.81 -17.08 -20.95
C ALA A 202 21.82 -17.18 -22.12
N GLU A 203 21.16 -18.35 -22.27
CA GLU A 203 20.20 -18.58 -23.35
C GLU A 203 19.00 -17.66 -23.26
N ALA A 204 18.49 -17.37 -22.04
CA ALA A 204 17.39 -16.44 -21.84
C ALA A 204 17.79 -14.99 -22.18
N VAL A 205 19.01 -14.56 -21.80
CA VAL A 205 19.51 -13.22 -22.15
C VAL A 205 19.76 -13.11 -23.66
N ASP A 206 20.33 -14.15 -24.28
CA ASP A 206 20.55 -14.17 -25.73
C ASP A 206 19.22 -14.15 -26.50
N SER A 207 18.19 -14.87 -26.03
CA SER A 207 16.85 -14.86 -26.62
C SER A 207 16.24 -13.47 -26.60
N LEU A 208 16.40 -12.71 -25.49
CA LEU A 208 15.95 -11.32 -25.41
C LEU A 208 16.58 -10.46 -26.50
N TYR A 209 17.88 -10.60 -26.76
CA TYR A 209 18.57 -9.79 -27.76
C TYR A 209 18.33 -10.25 -29.21
N GLN A 210 18.12 -11.56 -29.44
CA GLN A 210 17.95 -12.11 -30.78
C GLN A 210 16.50 -12.14 -31.23
N ALA A 211 15.57 -12.58 -30.35
CA ALA A 211 14.16 -12.73 -30.64
C ALA A 211 13.32 -11.53 -30.18
N GLY A 212 13.89 -10.67 -29.31
CA GLY A 212 13.17 -9.54 -28.71
C GLY A 212 12.33 -9.93 -27.49
N TYR A 213 12.24 -11.22 -27.15
CA TYR A 213 11.46 -11.71 -26.00
C TYR A 213 11.98 -13.06 -25.50
N VAL A 214 11.55 -13.39 -24.28
CA VAL A 214 11.69 -14.74 -23.68
C VAL A 214 10.40 -15.06 -22.90
N GLU A 215 9.99 -16.33 -22.91
CA GLU A 215 8.83 -16.77 -22.10
C GLU A 215 9.16 -16.61 -20.61
N ALA A 216 8.21 -16.11 -19.83
CA ALA A 216 8.45 -15.75 -18.43
C ALA A 216 8.81 -16.95 -17.54
N ASP A 217 8.33 -18.16 -17.89
CA ASP A 217 8.64 -19.42 -17.20
C ASP A 217 10.11 -19.85 -17.33
N ARG A 218 10.84 -19.31 -18.33
CA ARG A 218 12.27 -19.52 -18.52
C ARG A 218 13.15 -18.66 -17.58
N VAL A 219 12.56 -17.67 -16.89
CA VAL A 219 13.28 -16.76 -16.00
C VAL A 219 12.77 -16.95 -14.56
N PRO A 220 13.54 -17.63 -13.69
CA PRO A 220 13.14 -17.88 -12.31
C PRO A 220 12.78 -16.59 -11.56
N GLY A 221 11.65 -16.58 -10.84
CA GLY A 221 11.15 -15.42 -10.11
C GLY A 221 10.09 -14.63 -10.87
N CYS A 222 9.88 -14.88 -12.16
CA CYS A 222 8.82 -14.24 -12.93
C CYS A 222 7.42 -14.69 -12.51
N GLU A 223 7.27 -15.86 -11.91
CA GLU A 223 5.99 -16.41 -11.43
C GLU A 223 5.32 -15.57 -10.33
N HIS A 224 6.08 -14.66 -9.73
CA HIS A 224 5.57 -13.73 -8.68
C HIS A 224 5.29 -12.32 -9.21
N LEU A 225 5.48 -12.09 -10.51
CA LEU A 225 5.34 -10.78 -11.13
C LEU A 225 3.98 -10.63 -11.80
N TYR A 226 3.59 -9.38 -12.00
CA TYR A 226 2.36 -9.00 -12.68
C TYR A 226 2.66 -8.40 -14.06
N ASN A 227 1.68 -8.41 -14.95
CA ASN A 227 1.77 -7.66 -16.21
C ASN A 227 2.20 -6.22 -15.95
N ASN A 228 3.08 -5.71 -16.81
CA ASN A 228 3.70 -4.40 -16.74
C ASN A 228 4.82 -4.24 -15.69
N ASN A 229 5.19 -5.29 -14.92
CA ASN A 229 6.44 -5.24 -14.18
C ASN A 229 7.64 -5.19 -15.14
N PHE A 230 8.61 -4.36 -14.81
CA PHE A 230 9.90 -4.35 -15.51
C PHE A 230 10.89 -5.28 -14.82
N VAL A 231 11.71 -5.91 -15.64
CA VAL A 231 12.72 -6.86 -15.17
C VAL A 231 14.08 -6.50 -15.74
N VAL A 232 15.07 -6.37 -14.86
CA VAL A 232 16.48 -6.36 -15.25
C VAL A 232 16.94 -7.80 -15.22
N VAL A 233 16.96 -8.44 -16.39
CA VAL A 233 17.43 -9.84 -16.55
C VAL A 233 18.94 -9.82 -16.59
N ARG A 234 19.61 -10.60 -15.75
CA ARG A 234 21.07 -10.66 -15.64
C ARG A 234 21.63 -12.06 -15.87
N ASN A 235 22.80 -12.08 -16.50
CA ASN A 235 23.69 -13.25 -16.51
C ASN A 235 25.14 -12.74 -16.37
N GLY A 236 25.71 -12.85 -15.18
CA GLY A 236 27.05 -12.34 -14.91
C GLY A 236 27.19 -10.85 -15.21
N SER A 237 27.99 -10.49 -16.24
CA SER A 237 28.17 -9.10 -16.68
C SER A 237 27.16 -8.64 -17.73
N GLN A 238 26.37 -9.54 -18.31
CA GLN A 238 25.33 -9.19 -19.28
C GLN A 238 24.04 -8.83 -18.57
N SER A 239 23.29 -7.86 -19.10
CA SER A 239 21.97 -7.52 -18.58
C SER A 239 21.07 -6.98 -19.69
N ALA A 240 19.79 -7.30 -19.62
CA ALA A 240 18.77 -6.80 -20.52
C ALA A 240 17.63 -6.16 -19.70
N LEU A 241 17.04 -5.08 -20.23
CA LEU A 241 15.86 -4.48 -19.65
C LEU A 241 14.63 -4.99 -20.40
N ALA A 242 13.71 -5.61 -19.68
CA ALA A 242 12.51 -6.19 -20.26
C ALA A 242 11.27 -5.80 -19.49
N ARG A 243 10.10 -5.92 -20.10
CA ARG A 243 8.78 -5.71 -19.51
C ARG A 243 7.98 -7.00 -19.61
N LEU A 244 7.35 -7.39 -18.52
CA LEU A 244 6.46 -8.56 -18.49
C LEU A 244 5.10 -8.18 -19.07
N HIS A 245 4.68 -8.90 -20.11
CA HIS A 245 3.35 -8.77 -20.70
C HIS A 245 2.89 -10.14 -21.21
N ASP A 246 1.69 -10.55 -20.78
CA ASP A 246 1.03 -11.81 -21.19
C ASP A 246 1.94 -13.05 -21.16
N GLY A 247 2.67 -13.21 -20.06
CA GLY A 247 3.54 -14.35 -19.83
C GLY A 247 4.90 -14.29 -20.56
N ARG A 248 5.23 -13.14 -21.18
CA ARG A 248 6.49 -12.90 -21.87
C ARG A 248 7.25 -11.73 -21.32
N LEU A 249 8.54 -11.86 -21.21
CA LEU A 249 9.46 -10.75 -21.01
C LEU A 249 9.87 -10.22 -22.38
N THR A 250 9.43 -9.02 -22.72
CA THR A 250 9.77 -8.34 -23.98
C THR A 250 10.88 -7.33 -23.75
N LEU A 251 11.93 -7.41 -24.54
CA LEU A 251 13.07 -6.48 -24.48
C LEU A 251 12.58 -5.05 -24.73
N LEU A 252 13.03 -4.11 -23.91
CA LEU A 252 12.77 -2.69 -24.17
C LEU A 252 13.56 -2.20 -25.38
N ASP A 253 12.92 -1.39 -26.22
CA ASP A 253 13.55 -0.82 -27.41
C ASP A 253 14.89 -0.15 -27.07
N SER A 254 15.85 -0.19 -27.97
CA SER A 254 17.12 0.54 -27.83
C SER A 254 16.92 2.06 -27.80
N ASN A 255 15.85 2.56 -28.43
CA ASN A 255 15.47 3.96 -28.35
C ASN A 255 14.86 4.28 -27.00
N VAL A 256 15.57 5.10 -26.23
CA VAL A 256 15.05 5.60 -24.95
C VAL A 256 13.88 6.55 -25.23
N PRO A 257 12.69 6.31 -24.67
CA PRO A 257 11.55 7.19 -24.90
C PRO A 257 11.85 8.62 -24.43
N GLU A 258 11.36 9.57 -25.22
CA GLU A 258 11.44 11.00 -24.98
C GLU A 258 10.03 11.56 -24.88
N ALA A 259 9.80 12.46 -23.95
CA ALA A 259 8.54 13.17 -23.79
C ALA A 259 8.80 14.65 -23.62
N TRP A 260 8.28 15.47 -24.52
CA TRP A 260 8.43 16.95 -24.51
C TRP A 260 9.88 17.41 -24.30
N GLY A 261 10.83 16.77 -25.00
CA GLY A 261 12.26 17.03 -24.86
C GLY A 261 12.93 16.40 -23.62
N LEU A 262 12.16 15.77 -22.73
CA LEU A 262 12.67 15.08 -21.54
C LEU A 262 13.09 13.66 -21.89
N ARG A 263 14.34 13.32 -21.56
CA ARG A 263 14.89 11.96 -21.68
C ARG A 263 15.19 11.36 -20.31
N ALA A 264 14.97 10.05 -20.19
CA ALA A 264 15.33 9.32 -18.99
C ALA A 264 16.85 9.38 -18.72
N ARG A 265 17.22 9.66 -17.46
CA ARG A 265 18.62 9.70 -16.99
C ARG A 265 19.06 8.40 -16.33
N ASN A 266 18.12 7.57 -15.94
CA ASN A 266 18.33 6.26 -15.33
C ASN A 266 17.25 5.27 -15.76
N LYS A 267 17.38 4.01 -15.36
CA LYS A 267 16.45 2.94 -15.76
C LYS A 267 15.04 3.14 -15.14
N GLU A 268 14.94 3.65 -13.92
CA GLU A 268 13.67 3.89 -13.24
C GLU A 268 12.85 4.96 -13.97
N GLN A 269 13.49 6.04 -14.39
CA GLN A 269 12.85 7.08 -15.21
C GLN A 269 12.47 6.54 -16.60
N ARG A 270 13.28 5.65 -17.18
CA ARG A 270 12.95 4.98 -18.42
C ARG A 270 11.69 4.13 -18.26
N PHE A 271 11.62 3.30 -17.24
CA PHE A 271 10.44 2.49 -16.96
C PHE A 271 9.17 3.34 -16.75
N ALA A 272 9.32 4.47 -16.06
CA ALA A 272 8.21 5.41 -15.89
C ALA A 272 7.76 5.99 -17.24
N LEU A 273 8.66 6.44 -18.11
CA LEU A 273 8.30 6.98 -19.43
C LEU A 273 7.70 5.92 -20.35
N GLU A 274 8.17 4.67 -20.32
CA GLU A 274 7.57 3.56 -21.07
C GLU A 274 6.08 3.38 -20.71
N LEU A 275 5.72 3.43 -19.42
CA LEU A 275 4.31 3.35 -18.98
C LEU A 275 3.53 4.62 -19.29
N LEU A 276 4.13 5.79 -19.07
CA LEU A 276 3.47 7.08 -19.27
C LEU A 276 3.06 7.30 -20.74
N LEU A 277 3.90 6.86 -21.67
CA LEU A 277 3.66 7.01 -23.11
C LEU A 277 2.84 5.87 -23.72
N ASP A 278 2.70 4.74 -23.03
CA ASP A 278 1.92 3.59 -23.49
C ASP A 278 0.41 3.89 -23.41
N PRO A 279 -0.33 3.90 -24.52
CA PRO A 279 -1.76 4.24 -24.53
C PRO A 279 -2.64 3.20 -23.83
N ASP A 280 -2.18 1.96 -23.74
CA ASP A 280 -2.97 0.86 -23.20
C ASP A 280 -2.96 0.82 -21.66
N ILE A 281 -2.12 1.64 -21.03
CA ILE A 281 -2.04 1.78 -19.58
C ILE A 281 -2.90 2.95 -19.12
N ALA A 282 -4.04 2.64 -18.53
CA ALA A 282 -4.99 3.66 -18.07
C ALA A 282 -4.65 4.29 -16.71
N VAL A 283 -3.99 3.56 -15.81
CA VAL A 283 -3.67 4.02 -14.44
C VAL A 283 -2.22 3.73 -14.12
N ILE A 284 -1.50 4.75 -13.64
CA ILE A 284 -0.08 4.66 -13.28
C ILE A 284 0.12 5.29 -11.91
N ALA A 285 0.93 4.65 -11.06
CA ALA A 285 1.42 5.23 -9.82
C ALA A 285 2.95 5.37 -9.89
N LEU A 286 3.46 6.59 -9.75
CA LEU A 286 4.88 6.92 -9.68
C LEU A 286 5.22 7.23 -8.23
N ASP A 287 5.69 6.22 -7.49
CA ASP A 287 6.19 6.39 -6.12
C ASP A 287 7.72 6.57 -6.12
N GLY A 288 8.20 7.46 -5.27
CA GLY A 288 9.64 7.71 -5.13
C GLY A 288 9.94 9.00 -4.38
N ARG A 289 11.17 9.16 -3.93
CA ARG A 289 11.60 10.30 -3.13
C ARG A 289 11.42 11.63 -3.87
N ALA A 290 11.27 12.72 -3.11
CA ALA A 290 11.25 14.07 -3.66
C ALA A 290 12.50 14.34 -4.54
N GLY A 291 12.34 15.12 -5.62
CA GLY A 291 13.42 15.45 -6.54
C GLY A 291 13.81 14.36 -7.56
N THR A 292 13.12 13.21 -7.60
CA THR A 292 13.39 12.14 -8.59
C THR A 292 12.81 12.41 -9.97
N GLY A 293 12.04 13.50 -10.15
CA GLY A 293 11.49 13.93 -11.43
C GLY A 293 10.10 13.38 -11.78
N LYS A 294 9.36 12.78 -10.82
CA LYS A 294 8.03 12.18 -11.05
C LYS A 294 7.05 13.15 -11.71
N THR A 295 6.83 14.29 -11.09
CA THR A 295 5.89 15.31 -11.56
C THR A 295 6.31 15.86 -12.94
N VAL A 296 7.60 16.14 -13.14
CA VAL A 296 8.13 16.62 -14.43
C VAL A 296 7.91 15.59 -15.53
N MET A 297 8.18 14.30 -15.28
CA MET A 297 7.94 13.23 -16.25
C MET A 297 6.46 13.07 -16.59
N ALA A 298 5.58 13.10 -15.57
CA ALA A 298 4.14 12.98 -15.78
C ALA A 298 3.59 14.15 -16.61
N VAL A 299 4.02 15.38 -16.30
CA VAL A 299 3.63 16.60 -17.06
C VAL A 299 4.18 16.57 -18.48
N ALA A 300 5.45 16.19 -18.66
CA ALA A 300 6.08 16.06 -19.97
C ALA A 300 5.35 15.06 -20.86
N ALA A 301 5.06 13.87 -20.33
CA ALA A 301 4.31 12.85 -21.05
C ALA A 301 2.87 13.29 -21.38
N GLY A 302 2.23 14.04 -20.47
CA GLY A 302 0.91 14.61 -20.70
C GLY A 302 0.91 15.66 -21.81
N LEU A 303 1.87 16.58 -21.79
CA LEU A 303 2.03 17.60 -22.84
C LEU A 303 2.32 16.95 -24.20
N GLU A 304 3.23 15.98 -24.25
CA GLU A 304 3.55 15.23 -25.47
C GLU A 304 2.29 14.60 -26.09
N GLN A 305 1.49 13.92 -25.28
CA GLN A 305 0.32 13.20 -25.76
C GLN A 305 -0.88 14.11 -26.07
N VAL A 306 -0.99 15.27 -25.41
CA VAL A 306 -2.08 16.24 -25.67
C VAL A 306 -1.74 17.15 -26.83
N VAL A 307 -0.55 17.74 -26.83
CA VAL A 307 -0.20 18.80 -27.79
C VAL A 307 0.33 18.23 -29.12
N GLU A 308 1.31 17.31 -29.03
CA GLU A 308 1.97 16.74 -30.22
C GLU A 308 1.14 15.59 -30.81
N HIS A 309 0.75 14.63 -30.02
CA HIS A 309 0.05 13.45 -30.51
C HIS A 309 -1.48 13.59 -30.57
N ARG A 310 -2.06 14.58 -29.88
CA ARG A 310 -3.51 14.83 -29.80
C ARG A 310 -4.31 13.58 -29.43
N ARG A 311 -3.72 12.73 -28.57
CA ARG A 311 -4.34 11.49 -28.11
C ARG A 311 -5.37 11.76 -27.03
N TYR A 312 -5.16 12.79 -26.23
CA TYR A 312 -6.07 13.26 -25.19
C TYR A 312 -6.47 14.72 -25.49
N GLU A 313 -7.68 15.07 -25.04
CA GLU A 313 -8.21 16.42 -25.26
C GLU A 313 -7.47 17.47 -24.43
N ARG A 314 -7.08 17.11 -23.19
CA ARG A 314 -6.39 18.01 -22.27
C ARG A 314 -5.50 17.28 -21.30
N LEU A 315 -4.50 17.98 -20.79
CA LEU A 315 -3.75 17.65 -19.60
C LEU A 315 -4.40 18.34 -18.39
N ALA A 316 -4.94 17.56 -17.46
CA ALA A 316 -5.52 18.06 -16.23
C ALA A 316 -4.63 17.67 -15.05
N VAL A 317 -4.10 18.66 -14.32
CA VAL A 317 -3.24 18.44 -13.17
C VAL A 317 -3.99 18.83 -11.90
N TYR A 318 -4.13 17.87 -10.99
CA TYR A 318 -4.79 18.05 -9.72
C TYR A 318 -3.81 17.89 -8.57
N ARG A 319 -3.96 18.73 -7.55
CA ARG A 319 -3.15 18.61 -6.33
C ARG A 319 -4.03 18.70 -5.09
N PRO A 320 -3.81 17.84 -4.06
CA PRO A 320 -4.45 17.98 -2.77
C PRO A 320 -4.08 19.30 -2.10
N LEU A 321 -5.04 19.96 -1.47
CA LEU A 321 -4.78 21.11 -0.62
C LEU A 321 -4.47 20.60 0.79
N VAL A 322 -3.19 20.52 1.12
CA VAL A 322 -2.75 20.22 2.48
C VAL A 322 -2.42 21.55 3.15
N PRO A 323 -3.12 21.95 4.22
CA PRO A 323 -2.79 23.18 4.93
C PRO A 323 -1.41 23.07 5.57
N VAL A 324 -0.49 23.96 5.24
CA VAL A 324 0.80 24.06 5.93
C VAL A 324 0.58 24.80 7.24
N GLY A 325 0.52 24.06 8.37
CA GLY A 325 0.28 24.59 9.70
C GLY A 325 -1.21 24.89 9.97
N ARG A 326 -1.50 25.81 10.88
CA ARG A 326 -2.87 26.22 11.26
C ARG A 326 -3.52 27.23 10.31
N ALA A 327 -2.90 27.54 9.16
CA ALA A 327 -3.44 28.51 8.20
C ALA A 327 -4.44 27.82 7.27
N ASP A 328 -5.71 28.14 7.46
CA ASP A 328 -6.78 27.74 6.55
C ASP A 328 -6.68 28.58 5.25
N VAL A 329 -6.94 27.96 4.10
CA VAL A 329 -6.95 28.63 2.77
C VAL A 329 -7.84 29.88 2.76
N GLY A 330 -8.83 29.92 3.65
CA GLY A 330 -9.73 31.05 3.83
C GLY A 330 -9.06 32.37 4.26
N PHE A 331 -7.88 32.31 4.89
CA PHE A 331 -7.17 33.49 5.41
C PHE A 331 -6.21 34.15 4.41
N LEU A 332 -5.98 33.56 3.23
CA LEU A 332 -5.14 34.16 2.21
C LEU A 332 -5.89 35.30 1.50
N PRO A 333 -5.27 36.47 1.26
CA PRO A 333 -5.86 37.55 0.49
C PRO A 333 -5.95 37.20 -0.99
N GLY A 334 -6.98 37.70 -1.70
CA GLY A 334 -7.14 37.51 -3.14
C GLY A 334 -8.28 36.59 -3.56
N GLY A 335 -8.47 36.43 -4.86
CA GLY A 335 -9.42 35.52 -5.47
C GLY A 335 -9.02 34.04 -5.29
N LEU A 336 -9.91 33.11 -5.68
CA LEU A 336 -9.66 31.68 -5.53
C LEU A 336 -8.40 31.22 -6.29
N GLU A 337 -8.18 31.76 -7.48
CA GLU A 337 -7.02 31.46 -8.32
C GLU A 337 -5.72 31.96 -7.67
N GLU A 338 -5.68 33.19 -7.17
CA GLU A 338 -4.53 33.77 -6.46
C GLU A 338 -4.20 33.00 -5.15
N LYS A 339 -5.23 32.42 -4.53
CA LYS A 339 -5.06 31.60 -3.32
C LYS A 339 -4.47 30.21 -3.63
N LEU A 340 -4.68 29.69 -4.84
CA LEU A 340 -4.15 28.38 -5.29
C LEU A 340 -2.73 28.47 -5.88
N ASP A 341 -2.27 29.65 -6.29
CA ASP A 341 -0.96 29.89 -6.89
C ASP A 341 0.21 29.25 -6.14
N PRO A 342 0.32 29.38 -4.78
CA PRO A 342 1.43 28.77 -4.04
C PRO A 342 1.46 27.23 -4.17
N TRP A 343 0.29 26.58 -4.28
CA TRP A 343 0.20 25.11 -4.41
C TRP A 343 0.49 24.64 -5.83
N MET A 344 0.28 25.50 -6.83
CA MET A 344 0.54 25.21 -8.24
C MET A 344 1.96 25.57 -8.67
N SER A 345 2.74 26.26 -7.82
CA SER A 345 4.12 26.66 -8.13
C SER A 345 5.00 25.50 -8.57
N ALA A 346 4.89 24.33 -7.95
CA ALA A 346 5.68 23.15 -8.31
C ALA A 346 5.36 22.63 -9.71
N ILE A 347 4.12 22.79 -10.18
CA ILE A 347 3.72 22.44 -11.55
C ILE A 347 4.25 23.47 -12.54
N HIS A 348 4.17 24.77 -12.19
CA HIS A 348 4.78 25.84 -12.96
C HIS A 348 6.30 25.60 -13.10
N ASP A 349 6.99 25.27 -12.00
CA ASP A 349 8.42 24.96 -12.02
C ASP A 349 8.74 23.74 -12.88
N ALA A 350 7.88 22.72 -12.88
CA ALA A 350 8.01 21.55 -13.75
C ALA A 350 7.91 21.95 -15.23
N ILE A 351 6.95 22.79 -15.60
CA ILE A 351 6.80 23.29 -16.97
C ILE A 351 7.98 24.20 -17.37
N VAL A 352 8.44 25.08 -16.45
CA VAL A 352 9.64 25.90 -16.68
C VAL A 352 10.86 25.01 -16.94
N ALA A 353 11.03 23.93 -16.18
CA ALA A 353 12.15 23.00 -16.35
C ALA A 353 12.12 22.27 -17.71
N LEU A 354 10.94 22.06 -18.29
CA LEU A 354 10.76 21.46 -19.62
C LEU A 354 11.02 22.43 -20.78
N THR A 355 10.96 23.73 -20.52
CA THR A 355 11.19 24.78 -21.54
C THR A 355 12.66 25.22 -21.68
N GLN A 356 13.62 24.35 -21.39
CA GLN A 356 15.08 24.47 -21.13
C GLN A 356 15.88 25.63 -21.78
N GLU A 357 15.39 26.22 -22.85
CA GLU A 357 16.06 27.36 -23.55
C GLU A 357 15.24 28.67 -23.49
N ARG A 358 14.08 28.64 -22.81
CA ARG A 358 13.16 29.79 -22.78
C ARG A 358 13.12 30.38 -21.37
N SER A 359 12.90 31.68 -21.31
CA SER A 359 12.83 32.40 -20.02
C SER A 359 11.57 31.95 -19.22
N SER A 360 11.55 32.20 -17.90
CA SER A 360 10.35 32.00 -17.08
C SER A 360 9.11 32.74 -17.61
N ARG A 361 9.30 33.78 -18.40
CA ARG A 361 8.23 34.49 -19.08
C ARG A 361 7.62 33.62 -20.21
N ASP A 362 8.45 32.90 -20.96
CA ASP A 362 7.98 32.03 -22.05
C ASP A 362 7.20 30.83 -21.50
N ALA A 363 7.60 30.32 -20.36
CA ALA A 363 6.87 29.22 -19.69
C ALA A 363 5.47 29.66 -19.19
N ARG A 364 5.35 30.87 -18.64
CA ARG A 364 4.04 31.44 -18.27
C ARG A 364 3.15 31.67 -19.49
N SER A 365 3.69 32.23 -20.54
CA SER A 365 2.95 32.43 -21.82
C SER A 365 2.48 31.09 -22.39
N LEU A 366 3.30 30.04 -22.31
CA LEU A 366 2.91 28.70 -22.74
C LEU A 366 1.75 28.14 -21.90
N ILE A 367 1.80 28.31 -20.57
CA ILE A 367 0.72 27.87 -19.65
C ILE A 367 -0.57 28.61 -19.98
N GLU A 368 -0.52 29.92 -20.14
CA GLU A 368 -1.65 30.76 -20.51
C GLU A 368 -2.23 30.33 -21.86
N ASP A 369 -1.40 30.20 -22.91
CA ASP A 369 -1.81 29.74 -24.24
C ASP A 369 -2.49 28.34 -24.19
N LEU A 370 -1.94 27.39 -23.47
CA LEU A 370 -2.51 26.05 -23.36
C LEU A 370 -3.81 26.04 -22.53
N SER A 371 -3.90 26.89 -21.51
CA SER A 371 -5.11 27.05 -20.70
C SER A 371 -6.23 27.71 -21.50
N ASP A 372 -5.94 28.75 -22.27
CA ASP A 372 -6.90 29.44 -23.15
C ASP A 372 -7.44 28.52 -24.24
N ARG A 373 -6.62 27.59 -24.73
CA ARG A 373 -7.03 26.54 -25.68
C ARG A 373 -7.77 25.38 -25.00
N GLY A 374 -7.88 25.36 -23.69
CA GLY A 374 -8.47 24.27 -22.91
C GLY A 374 -7.66 22.97 -22.92
N GLN A 375 -6.38 23.03 -23.33
CA GLN A 375 -5.46 21.90 -23.40
C GLN A 375 -4.73 21.64 -22.06
N LEU A 376 -4.71 22.62 -21.16
CA LEU A 376 -4.14 22.51 -19.81
C LEU A 376 -5.15 23.00 -18.78
N THR A 377 -5.29 22.26 -17.68
CA THR A 377 -6.08 22.66 -16.52
C THR A 377 -5.29 22.37 -15.25
N LEU A 378 -5.16 23.35 -14.38
CA LEU A 378 -4.50 23.23 -13.08
C LEU A 378 -5.52 23.51 -11.99
N GLU A 379 -5.90 22.50 -11.20
CA GLU A 379 -6.98 22.62 -10.21
C GLU A 379 -6.65 21.85 -8.92
N SER A 380 -7.36 22.21 -7.85
CA SER A 380 -7.37 21.38 -6.65
C SER A 380 -8.23 20.13 -6.85
N VAL A 381 -7.83 19.01 -6.20
CA VAL A 381 -8.58 17.75 -6.18
C VAL A 381 -10.04 17.95 -5.70
N THR A 382 -10.31 18.95 -4.87
CA THR A 382 -11.68 19.28 -4.40
C THR A 382 -12.66 19.59 -5.53
N PHE A 383 -12.17 20.10 -6.67
CA PHE A 383 -12.98 20.42 -7.85
C PHE A 383 -13.32 19.21 -8.75
N LEU A 384 -12.72 18.04 -8.47
CA LEU A 384 -13.07 16.80 -9.15
C LEU A 384 -14.45 16.25 -8.77
N ARG A 385 -15.04 16.72 -7.67
CA ARG A 385 -16.35 16.25 -7.24
C ARG A 385 -17.42 16.66 -8.24
N GLY A 386 -18.16 15.70 -8.82
CA GLY A 386 -19.26 15.93 -9.75
C GLY A 386 -18.89 15.92 -11.23
N ARG A 387 -17.60 15.86 -11.61
CA ARG A 387 -17.14 15.81 -13.00
C ARG A 387 -16.78 14.37 -13.41
N SER A 388 -17.07 13.99 -14.63
CA SER A 388 -16.55 12.77 -15.27
C SER A 388 -15.22 13.11 -15.94
N LEU A 389 -14.25 12.23 -15.81
CA LEU A 389 -12.95 12.33 -16.50
C LEU A 389 -13.02 11.46 -17.74
N GLN A 390 -13.12 12.07 -18.92
CA GLN A 390 -13.21 11.36 -20.19
C GLN A 390 -12.28 11.99 -21.20
N GLY A 391 -11.52 11.15 -21.93
CA GLY A 391 -10.61 11.60 -22.98
C GLY A 391 -9.45 12.47 -22.50
N GLN A 392 -9.06 12.41 -21.23
CA GLN A 392 -8.08 13.30 -20.63
C GLN A 392 -6.83 12.56 -20.15
N PHE A 393 -5.70 13.26 -20.18
CA PHE A 393 -4.51 12.87 -19.45
C PHE A 393 -4.53 13.58 -18.09
N VAL A 394 -4.73 12.82 -17.03
CA VAL A 394 -4.90 13.34 -15.66
C VAL A 394 -3.64 13.07 -14.84
N VAL A 395 -3.09 14.07 -14.20
CA VAL A 395 -2.01 13.95 -13.22
C VAL A 395 -2.55 14.34 -11.85
N VAL A 396 -2.41 13.48 -10.88
CA VAL A 396 -2.72 13.75 -9.47
C VAL A 396 -1.40 13.80 -8.72
N ASP A 397 -0.92 15.01 -8.46
CA ASP A 397 0.37 15.24 -7.80
C ASP A 397 0.22 15.22 -6.27
N GLU A 398 1.28 14.83 -5.54
CA GLU A 398 1.28 14.63 -4.09
C GLU A 398 0.16 13.69 -3.60
N ALA A 399 -0.06 12.61 -4.35
CA ALA A 399 -1.17 11.70 -4.15
C ALA A 399 -1.14 10.94 -2.80
N GLN A 400 0.02 10.86 -2.12
CA GLN A 400 0.14 10.28 -0.77
C GLN A 400 -0.68 11.06 0.27
N ASN A 401 -1.02 12.31 -0.01
CA ASN A 401 -1.84 13.17 0.86
C ASN A 401 -3.35 13.08 0.57
N LEU A 402 -3.77 12.17 -0.32
CA LEU A 402 -5.18 11.90 -0.60
C LEU A 402 -5.79 11.01 0.47
N GLU A 403 -6.97 11.39 0.95
CA GLU A 403 -7.82 10.46 1.69
C GLU A 403 -8.22 9.27 0.80
N PRO A 404 -8.31 8.03 1.33
CA PRO A 404 -8.74 6.85 0.58
C PRO A 404 -10.08 7.02 -0.14
N THR A 405 -11.00 7.81 0.43
CA THR A 405 -12.31 8.16 -0.15
C THR A 405 -12.19 9.03 -1.37
N THR A 406 -11.26 9.98 -1.35
CA THR A 406 -10.98 10.87 -2.48
C THR A 406 -10.33 10.10 -3.60
N LEU A 407 -9.34 9.24 -3.30
CA LEU A 407 -8.71 8.33 -4.26
C LEU A 407 -9.77 7.43 -4.93
N LYS A 408 -10.64 6.80 -4.15
CA LYS A 408 -11.76 5.99 -4.68
C LYS A 408 -12.68 6.82 -5.57
N THR A 409 -12.96 8.07 -5.20
CA THR A 409 -13.78 8.98 -6.00
C THR A 409 -13.12 9.27 -7.34
N ILE A 410 -11.81 9.53 -7.39
CA ILE A 410 -11.08 9.75 -8.64
C ILE A 410 -11.16 8.49 -9.52
N LEU A 411 -10.79 7.33 -8.97
CA LEU A 411 -10.76 6.06 -9.71
C LEU A 411 -12.14 5.67 -10.31
N THR A 412 -13.23 5.94 -9.60
CA THR A 412 -14.60 5.66 -10.07
C THR A 412 -15.11 6.66 -11.11
N ARG A 413 -14.37 7.72 -11.42
CA ARG A 413 -14.74 8.74 -12.41
C ARG A 413 -13.92 8.67 -13.68
N ILE A 414 -12.95 7.75 -13.73
CA ILE A 414 -12.17 7.48 -14.94
C ILE A 414 -13.12 6.92 -15.99
N GLY A 415 -13.33 7.68 -17.05
CA GLY A 415 -14.09 7.29 -18.22
C GLY A 415 -13.21 6.75 -19.33
N GLU A 416 -13.86 6.34 -20.41
CA GLU A 416 -13.20 5.81 -21.61
C GLU A 416 -12.18 6.82 -22.17
N GLY A 417 -11.04 6.31 -22.64
CA GLY A 417 -9.98 7.13 -23.26
C GLY A 417 -9.22 8.04 -22.27
N THR A 418 -9.34 7.82 -20.96
CA THR A 418 -8.63 8.61 -19.93
C THR A 418 -7.43 7.85 -19.39
N LYS A 419 -6.32 8.54 -19.23
CA LYS A 419 -5.15 8.07 -18.47
C LYS A 419 -5.03 8.86 -17.17
N VAL A 420 -4.81 8.19 -16.05
CA VAL A 420 -4.58 8.81 -14.74
C VAL A 420 -3.21 8.42 -14.20
N VAL A 421 -2.44 9.42 -13.82
CA VAL A 421 -1.10 9.28 -13.25
C VAL A 421 -1.11 9.86 -11.84
N PHE A 422 -0.84 9.02 -10.85
CA PHE A 422 -0.60 9.45 -9.47
C PHE A 422 0.89 9.61 -9.26
N THR A 423 1.33 10.78 -8.79
CA THR A 423 2.71 11.02 -8.39
C THR A 423 2.76 11.28 -6.90
N GLY A 424 3.73 10.67 -6.20
CA GLY A 424 3.80 10.82 -4.75
C GLY A 424 5.09 10.29 -4.13
N ASP A 425 5.24 10.54 -2.85
CA ASP A 425 6.31 10.02 -2.00
C ASP A 425 5.68 9.41 -0.74
N THR A 426 5.55 8.09 -0.71
CA THR A 426 4.94 7.37 0.40
C THR A 426 5.73 7.50 1.72
N SER A 427 6.96 8.00 1.67
CA SER A 427 7.75 8.34 2.88
C SER A 427 7.41 9.71 3.47
N GLN A 428 6.64 10.54 2.74
CA GLN A 428 6.26 11.92 3.11
C GLN A 428 4.74 12.04 3.17
N ILE A 429 4.12 11.32 4.11
CA ILE A 429 2.68 11.45 4.36
C ILE A 429 2.47 12.56 5.39
N ASP A 430 1.99 13.73 4.93
CA ASP A 430 1.73 14.89 5.77
C ASP A 430 0.31 14.88 6.37
N ALA A 431 -0.58 14.03 5.85
CA ALA A 431 -1.92 13.82 6.40
C ALA A 431 -1.90 12.66 7.41
N PRO A 432 -2.47 12.83 8.63
CA PRO A 432 -2.54 11.79 9.65
C PRO A 432 -3.46 10.64 9.26
#